data_6c9a38df6cf16f8ea1deaf441b94eaca
#
_entry.id   6c9a38df6cf16f8ea1deaf441b94eaca
#
_cell.length_a   1.000
_cell.length_b   1.000
_cell.length_c   1.000
_cell.angle_alpha   90.00
_cell.angle_beta   90.00
_cell.angle_gamma   90.00
#
_symmetry.space_group_name_H-M   'P 1'
#
loop_
_entity.id
_entity.type
_entity.pdbx_description
1 polymer ?
#
loop_
_entity_poly.entity_id
_entity_poly.type
_entity_poly.pdbx_seq_one_letter_code
_entity_poly.pdbx_strand_id
1 'polypeptide(L)'
;MLHKETVDAFTLELLKRLMADKRLEDFVLVGGTALSLQMGHRISVDVDLFINHDFEAEELREYLERTYRLETDYMAFATVKGEINGVQVDCIAHSYPWIRPFVEEEGIRLASIEDICAMKLNAIAGNGTRIKDFVDVAYLSSMFSLRQMLSFYEEKYHANPLMPLKGIVFFDDINKAAPVKMTDGKPLVWKKIEKRLLAMEKSPNKVFESL
;
A
#
# COMPACT_ATOMS: atom_id res chain seq x y z
N MET A 1 10.51 1.72 14.73
CA MET A 1 11.59 0.90 14.08
C MET A 1 10.98 0.12 12.92
N LEU A 2 11.51 0.27 11.73
CA LEU A 2 10.99 -0.39 10.53
C LEU A 2 11.33 -1.89 10.47
N HIS A 3 10.40 -2.67 9.97
CA HIS A 3 10.55 -4.11 9.69
C HIS A 3 11.30 -4.34 8.38
N LYS A 4 12.61 -4.09 8.35
CA LYS A 4 13.42 -4.17 7.13
C LYS A 4 13.50 -5.57 6.53
N GLU A 5 13.25 -6.60 7.32
CA GLU A 5 13.15 -7.98 6.86
C GLU A 5 12.00 -8.23 5.87
N THR A 6 11.07 -7.29 5.75
CA THR A 6 9.93 -7.36 4.82
C THR A 6 10.27 -6.92 3.39
N VAL A 7 11.45 -6.33 3.20
CA VAL A 7 11.92 -5.79 1.92
C VAL A 7 13.34 -6.32 1.68
N ASP A 8 13.66 -6.73 0.45
CA ASP A 8 15.02 -7.13 0.16
C ASP A 8 16.01 -5.96 0.22
N ALA A 9 17.29 -6.27 0.41
CA ALA A 9 18.32 -5.26 0.64
C ALA A 9 18.49 -4.28 -0.53
N PHE A 10 18.31 -4.76 -1.77
CA PHE A 10 18.43 -3.91 -2.95
C PHE A 10 17.28 -2.91 -3.06
N THR A 11 16.04 -3.40 -2.89
CA THR A 11 14.84 -2.55 -2.88
C THR A 11 14.90 -1.50 -1.76
N LEU A 12 15.38 -1.89 -0.57
CA LEU A 12 15.55 -0.95 0.54
C LEU A 12 16.59 0.14 0.25
N GLU A 13 17.72 -0.21 -0.39
CA GLU A 13 18.74 0.75 -0.80
C GLU A 13 18.22 1.69 -1.89
N LEU A 14 17.55 1.15 -2.91
CA LEU A 14 16.91 1.94 -3.96
C LEU A 14 15.91 2.94 -3.35
N LEU A 15 15.04 2.45 -2.46
CA LEU A 15 14.06 3.30 -1.78
C LEU A 15 14.73 4.46 -1.02
N LYS A 16 15.79 4.19 -0.27
CA LYS A 16 16.53 5.25 0.44
C LYS A 16 17.14 6.27 -0.50
N ARG A 17 17.67 5.85 -1.64
CA ARG A 17 18.20 6.74 -2.67
C ARG A 17 17.10 7.62 -3.28
N LEU A 18 15.95 7.05 -3.60
CA LEU A 18 14.78 7.78 -4.11
C LEU A 18 14.28 8.79 -3.07
N MET A 19 14.21 8.41 -1.79
CA MET A 19 13.79 9.29 -0.69
C MET A 19 14.76 10.43 -0.39
N ALA A 20 16.04 10.25 -0.68
CA ALA A 20 17.07 11.30 -0.53
C ALA A 20 17.14 12.26 -1.72
N ASP A 21 16.45 11.95 -2.82
CA ASP A 21 16.45 12.76 -4.03
C ASP A 21 15.51 13.98 -3.87
N LYS A 22 16.06 15.18 -4.09
CA LYS A 22 15.30 16.45 -4.00
C LYS A 22 14.14 16.54 -5.01
N ARG A 23 14.27 15.88 -6.16
CA ARG A 23 13.17 15.86 -7.14
C ARG A 23 11.98 15.01 -6.70
N LEU A 24 12.19 14.14 -5.71
CA LEU A 24 11.19 13.26 -5.13
C LEU A 24 10.84 13.63 -3.68
N GLU A 25 11.22 14.83 -3.21
CA GLU A 25 11.05 15.22 -1.79
C GLU A 25 9.60 15.28 -1.34
N ASP A 26 8.65 15.54 -2.26
CA ASP A 26 7.22 15.58 -1.96
C ASP A 26 6.53 14.20 -2.09
N PHE A 27 7.24 13.20 -2.62
CA PHE A 27 6.70 11.86 -2.73
C PHE A 27 6.80 11.09 -1.40
N VAL A 28 5.76 10.33 -1.11
CA VAL A 28 5.62 9.52 0.10
C VAL A 28 5.45 8.06 -0.29
N LEU A 29 6.14 7.14 0.38
CA LEU A 29 5.95 5.71 0.18
C LEU A 29 4.58 5.29 0.71
N VAL A 30 3.83 4.59 -0.13
CA VAL A 30 2.50 4.07 0.18
C VAL A 30 2.42 2.56 -0.09
N GLY A 31 1.23 2.04 -0.20
CA GLY A 31 0.98 0.69 -0.68
C GLY A 31 1.42 -0.41 0.28
N GLY A 32 1.73 -1.56 -0.32
CA GLY A 32 2.08 -2.76 0.44
C GLY A 32 3.43 -2.66 1.13
N THR A 33 4.41 -2.01 0.51
CA THR A 33 5.76 -1.89 1.06
C THR A 33 5.79 -0.95 2.26
N ALA A 34 5.08 0.20 2.20
CA ALA A 34 4.94 1.07 3.35
C ALA A 34 4.26 0.37 4.54
N LEU A 35 3.21 -0.42 4.28
CA LEU A 35 2.52 -1.18 5.32
C LEU A 35 3.41 -2.29 5.89
N SER A 36 4.10 -3.02 5.04
CA SER A 36 4.99 -4.11 5.45
C SER A 36 6.15 -3.60 6.31
N LEU A 37 6.77 -2.48 5.95
CA LEU A 37 7.81 -1.84 6.75
C LEU A 37 7.31 -1.41 8.14
N GLN A 38 6.04 -1.02 8.27
CA GLN A 38 5.44 -0.57 9.53
C GLN A 38 4.88 -1.72 10.38
N MET A 39 4.40 -2.82 9.78
CA MET A 39 3.72 -3.92 10.48
C MET A 39 4.48 -5.25 10.51
N GLY A 40 5.40 -5.48 9.62
CA GLY A 40 6.19 -6.71 9.60
C GLY A 40 5.45 -7.98 9.17
N HIS A 41 4.27 -7.89 8.58
CA HIS A 41 3.38 -9.04 8.39
C HIS A 41 3.69 -9.88 7.14
N ARG A 42 4.13 -9.28 6.05
CA ARG A 42 4.47 -9.96 4.78
C ARG A 42 5.63 -9.30 4.06
N ILE A 43 6.21 -10.02 3.10
CA ILE A 43 7.21 -9.47 2.19
C ILE A 43 6.52 -8.60 1.13
N SER A 44 7.12 -7.46 0.82
CA SER A 44 6.69 -6.58 -0.27
C SER A 44 7.90 -6.04 -1.01
N VAL A 45 7.81 -5.90 -2.33
CA VAL A 45 8.96 -5.58 -3.19
C VAL A 45 8.71 -4.38 -4.11
N ASP A 46 7.46 -3.97 -4.27
CA ASP A 46 7.09 -2.86 -5.14
C ASP A 46 7.28 -1.52 -4.40
N VAL A 47 7.70 -0.48 -5.09
CA VAL A 47 7.89 0.87 -4.53
C VAL A 47 6.83 1.80 -5.09
N ASP A 48 5.76 2.02 -4.33
CA ASP A 48 4.68 2.93 -4.67
C ASP A 48 4.95 4.31 -4.04
N LEU A 49 5.27 5.32 -4.85
CA LEU A 49 5.55 6.70 -4.44
C LEU A 49 4.39 7.61 -4.84
N PHE A 50 3.65 8.12 -3.86
CA PHE A 50 2.50 8.97 -4.14
C PHE A 50 2.74 10.41 -3.66
N ILE A 51 2.15 11.34 -4.40
CA ILE A 51 2.11 12.77 -4.11
C ILE A 51 0.66 13.24 -4.21
N ASN A 52 0.25 14.26 -3.43
CA ASN A 52 -1.14 14.71 -3.40
C ASN A 52 -1.48 15.88 -4.33
N HIS A 53 -0.57 16.22 -5.23
CA HIS A 53 -0.76 17.23 -6.27
C HIS A 53 -0.19 16.71 -7.60
N ASP A 54 -0.55 17.38 -8.70
CA ASP A 54 -0.08 17.01 -10.03
C ASP A 54 1.40 17.33 -10.21
N PHE A 55 2.04 16.58 -11.10
CA PHE A 55 3.42 16.80 -11.54
C PHE A 55 3.56 16.55 -13.05
N GLU A 56 4.63 17.09 -13.65
CA GLU A 56 4.93 16.90 -15.06
C GLU A 56 5.53 15.51 -15.29
N ALA A 57 4.68 14.58 -15.77
CA ALA A 57 5.04 13.17 -15.90
C ALA A 57 6.21 12.93 -16.87
N GLU A 58 6.25 13.68 -18.00
CA GLU A 58 7.33 13.56 -18.98
C GLU A 58 8.68 13.98 -18.40
N GLU A 59 8.74 15.11 -17.68
CA GLU A 59 9.97 15.58 -17.05
C GLU A 59 10.47 14.59 -15.96
N LEU A 60 9.53 14.04 -15.19
CA LEU A 60 9.88 13.05 -14.16
C LEU A 60 10.37 11.75 -14.79
N ARG A 61 9.70 11.26 -15.85
CA ARG A 61 10.11 10.08 -16.61
C ARG A 61 11.56 10.21 -17.11
N GLU A 62 11.84 11.29 -17.87
CA GLU A 62 13.18 11.55 -18.42
C GLU A 62 14.25 11.62 -17.31
N TYR A 63 13.90 12.23 -16.18
CA TYR A 63 14.79 12.30 -15.04
C TYR A 63 15.08 10.91 -14.45
N LEU A 64 14.06 10.08 -14.21
CA LEU A 64 14.21 8.76 -13.63
C LEU A 64 14.94 7.80 -14.59
N GLU A 65 14.66 7.85 -15.89
CA GLU A 65 15.38 7.08 -16.91
C GLU A 65 16.89 7.41 -16.90
N ARG A 66 17.22 8.68 -16.92
CA ARG A 66 18.62 9.15 -16.94
C ARG A 66 19.37 8.87 -15.64
N THR A 67 18.72 9.06 -14.48
CA THR A 67 19.37 9.04 -13.16
C THR A 67 19.37 7.66 -12.52
N TYR A 68 18.27 6.92 -12.68
CA TYR A 68 18.04 5.64 -12.04
C TYR A 68 17.95 4.47 -13.02
N ARG A 69 17.97 4.75 -14.34
CA ARG A 69 17.78 3.77 -15.42
C ARG A 69 16.39 3.11 -15.33
N LEU A 70 15.38 3.93 -15.07
CA LEU A 70 13.99 3.45 -15.12
C LEU A 70 13.70 2.93 -16.53
N GLU A 71 13.18 1.72 -16.62
CA GLU A 71 12.57 1.17 -17.83
C GLU A 71 11.07 1.44 -17.72
N THR A 72 10.58 2.42 -18.49
CA THR A 72 9.18 2.89 -18.37
C THR A 72 8.23 1.89 -18.99
N ASP A 73 7.27 1.40 -18.19
CA ASP A 73 6.18 0.50 -18.63
C ASP A 73 4.92 1.26 -19.02
N TYR A 74 4.63 2.33 -18.29
CA TYR A 74 3.40 3.11 -18.47
C TYR A 74 3.59 4.56 -18.05
N MET A 75 2.98 5.47 -18.82
CA MET A 75 2.91 6.89 -18.49
C MET A 75 1.51 7.44 -18.81
N ALA A 76 1.01 8.29 -17.94
CA ALA A 76 -0.23 9.04 -18.11
C ALA A 76 -0.11 10.39 -17.39
N PHE A 77 -1.21 11.16 -17.39
CA PHE A 77 -1.26 12.41 -16.62
C PHE A 77 -0.81 12.16 -15.17
N ALA A 78 0.19 12.92 -14.72
CA ALA A 78 0.79 12.84 -13.40
C ALA A 78 1.01 11.40 -12.89
N THR A 79 1.47 10.52 -13.80
CA THR A 79 1.71 9.09 -13.53
C THR A 79 2.89 8.61 -14.35
N VAL A 80 3.90 8.03 -13.67
CA VAL A 80 5.03 7.33 -14.29
C VAL A 80 5.17 5.99 -13.59
N LYS A 81 5.23 4.90 -14.36
CA LYS A 81 5.43 3.54 -13.86
C LYS A 81 6.51 2.85 -14.66
N GLY A 82 7.30 2.03 -13.99
CA GLY A 82 8.36 1.27 -14.65
C GLY A 82 9.18 0.46 -13.67
N GLU A 83 10.27 -0.08 -14.17
CA GLU A 83 11.15 -0.95 -13.41
C GLU A 83 12.55 -0.34 -13.28
N ILE A 84 13.14 -0.40 -12.11
CA ILE A 84 14.54 -0.05 -11.84
C ILE A 84 15.27 -1.31 -11.35
N ASN A 85 16.06 -1.93 -12.22
CA ASN A 85 16.84 -3.14 -11.92
C ASN A 85 16.00 -4.26 -11.26
N GLY A 86 14.84 -4.56 -11.80
CA GLY A 86 13.94 -5.61 -11.31
C GLY A 86 12.99 -5.19 -10.19
N VAL A 87 13.00 -3.93 -9.78
CA VAL A 87 12.08 -3.36 -8.79
C VAL A 87 11.04 -2.49 -9.48
N GLN A 88 9.76 -2.84 -9.34
CA GLN A 88 8.67 -1.99 -9.82
C GLN A 88 8.61 -0.69 -9.02
N VAL A 89 8.62 0.45 -9.72
CA VAL A 89 8.55 1.79 -9.14
C VAL A 89 7.42 2.56 -9.80
N ASP A 90 6.41 2.93 -9.01
CA ASP A 90 5.26 3.69 -9.44
C ASP A 90 5.30 5.09 -8.79
N CYS A 91 5.33 6.16 -9.59
CA CYS A 91 5.19 7.55 -9.16
C CYS A 91 3.83 8.06 -9.62
N ILE A 92 2.92 8.38 -8.68
CA ILE A 92 1.52 8.66 -9.00
C ILE A 92 1.03 9.88 -8.19
N ALA A 93 0.38 10.84 -8.88
CA ALA A 93 -0.42 11.86 -8.22
C ALA A 93 -1.73 11.23 -7.74
N HIS A 94 -1.92 11.27 -6.43
CA HIS A 94 -3.12 10.80 -5.77
C HIS A 94 -3.79 12.00 -5.10
N SER A 95 -4.58 12.75 -5.86
CA SER A 95 -5.13 14.08 -5.53
C SER A 95 -6.19 14.03 -4.41
N TYR A 96 -5.89 13.29 -3.35
CA TYR A 96 -6.66 13.23 -2.10
C TYR A 96 -5.82 13.70 -0.93
N PRO A 97 -6.40 14.36 0.07
CA PRO A 97 -5.64 14.82 1.23
C PRO A 97 -5.04 13.66 2.02
N TRP A 98 -3.88 13.88 2.61
CA TRP A 98 -3.38 13.01 3.67
C TRP A 98 -4.26 13.20 4.90
N ILE A 99 -4.83 12.11 5.44
CA ILE A 99 -5.68 12.16 6.63
C ILE A 99 -4.88 12.25 7.92
N ARG A 100 -3.60 11.86 7.86
CA ARG A 100 -2.64 12.05 8.95
C ARG A 100 -1.31 12.52 8.37
N PRO A 101 -0.46 13.16 9.17
CA PRO A 101 0.92 13.44 8.76
C PRO A 101 1.62 12.14 8.37
N PHE A 102 2.46 12.19 7.34
CA PHE A 102 3.34 11.07 7.04
C PHE A 102 4.40 10.90 8.14
N VAL A 103 4.91 9.69 8.28
CA VAL A 103 5.96 9.34 9.23
C VAL A 103 7.29 9.33 8.49
N GLU A 104 8.29 10.01 9.02
CA GLU A 104 9.65 9.89 8.52
C GLU A 104 10.47 9.05 9.49
N GLU A 105 10.95 7.91 9.03
CA GLU A 105 11.77 7.01 9.82
C GLU A 105 12.91 6.43 8.97
N GLU A 106 14.12 6.51 9.49
CA GLU A 106 15.36 6.07 8.82
C GLU A 106 15.56 6.69 7.42
N GLY A 107 15.10 7.92 7.22
CA GLY A 107 15.17 8.65 5.95
C GLY A 107 14.13 8.21 4.91
N ILE A 108 13.11 7.46 5.32
CA ILE A 108 11.99 7.04 4.46
C ILE A 108 10.73 7.78 4.93
N ARG A 109 10.08 8.49 4.01
CA ARG A 109 8.76 9.11 4.22
C ARG A 109 7.68 8.07 3.92
N LEU A 110 6.92 7.68 4.94
CA LEU A 110 5.87 6.67 4.86
C LEU A 110 4.51 7.33 5.10
N ALA A 111 3.53 6.99 4.30
CA ALA A 111 2.15 7.34 4.61
C ALA A 111 1.73 6.73 5.95
N SER A 112 0.84 7.41 6.65
CA SER A 112 0.27 6.89 7.90
C SER A 112 -0.43 5.55 7.67
N ILE A 113 -0.50 4.72 8.70
CA ILE A 113 -1.21 3.43 8.61
C ILE A 113 -2.70 3.67 8.31
N GLU A 114 -3.28 4.76 8.80
CA GLU A 114 -4.66 5.18 8.53
C GLU A 114 -4.87 5.51 7.05
N ASP A 115 -3.95 6.26 6.44
CA ASP A 115 -3.99 6.57 5.01
C ASP A 115 -3.87 5.29 4.17
N ILE A 116 -2.91 4.42 4.50
CA ILE A 116 -2.73 3.14 3.81
C ILE A 116 -3.97 2.26 3.97
N CYS A 117 -4.56 2.22 5.16
CA CYS A 117 -5.82 1.49 5.40
C CYS A 117 -6.94 1.98 4.48
N ALA A 118 -7.16 3.30 4.38
CA ALA A 118 -8.14 3.88 3.47
C ALA A 118 -7.85 3.50 2.01
N MET A 119 -6.56 3.55 1.59
CA MET A 119 -6.14 3.19 0.23
C MET A 119 -6.37 1.70 -0.07
N LYS A 120 -6.15 0.80 0.89
CA LYS A 120 -6.45 -0.64 0.74
C LYS A 120 -7.94 -0.90 0.59
N LEU A 121 -8.76 -0.23 1.38
CA LEU A 121 -10.21 -0.32 1.23
C LEU A 121 -10.68 0.22 -0.12
N ASN A 122 -10.08 1.31 -0.61
CA ASN A 122 -10.38 1.85 -1.93
C ASN A 122 -9.98 0.88 -3.07
N ALA A 123 -8.81 0.24 -2.95
CA ALA A 123 -8.37 -0.77 -3.91
C ALA A 123 -9.33 -1.96 -3.98
N ILE A 124 -9.82 -2.45 -2.83
CA ILE A 124 -10.82 -3.52 -2.77
C ILE A 124 -12.15 -3.07 -3.37
N ALA A 125 -12.60 -1.84 -3.07
CA ALA A 125 -13.85 -1.31 -3.61
C ALA A 125 -13.83 -1.11 -5.13
N GLY A 126 -12.67 -0.74 -5.69
CA GLY A 126 -12.49 -0.49 -7.13
C GLY A 126 -12.16 -1.74 -7.93
N ASN A 127 -11.28 -2.59 -7.42
CA ASN A 127 -10.85 -3.84 -8.05
C ASN A 127 -10.50 -4.89 -6.99
N GLY A 128 -11.48 -5.64 -6.55
CA GLY A 128 -11.37 -6.67 -5.51
C GLY A 128 -10.65 -7.97 -5.93
N THR A 129 -9.73 -7.94 -6.89
CA THR A 129 -9.04 -9.15 -7.38
C THR A 129 -7.70 -9.44 -6.69
N ARG A 130 -7.11 -8.45 -6.01
CA ARG A 130 -5.75 -8.54 -5.45
C ARG A 130 -5.76 -9.12 -4.05
N ILE A 131 -5.42 -10.40 -3.90
CA ILE A 131 -5.36 -11.11 -2.59
C ILE A 131 -4.53 -10.36 -1.53
N LYS A 132 -3.44 -9.67 -1.93
CA LYS A 132 -2.57 -8.91 -1.01
C LYS A 132 -3.35 -7.82 -0.26
N ASP A 133 -4.33 -7.14 -0.89
CA ASP A 133 -5.10 -6.09 -0.24
C ASP A 133 -6.02 -6.64 0.86
N PHE A 134 -6.61 -7.82 0.64
CA PHE A 134 -7.41 -8.52 1.66
C PHE A 134 -6.54 -9.01 2.83
N VAL A 135 -5.34 -9.50 2.55
CA VAL A 135 -4.37 -9.86 3.59
C VAL A 135 -4.03 -8.64 4.43
N ASP A 136 -3.67 -7.53 3.78
CA ASP A 136 -3.31 -6.28 4.46
C ASP A 136 -4.46 -5.77 5.36
N VAL A 137 -5.70 -5.76 4.86
CA VAL A 137 -6.89 -5.36 5.67
C VAL A 137 -7.14 -6.31 6.83
N ALA A 138 -6.97 -7.63 6.64
CA ALA A 138 -7.10 -8.60 7.73
C ALA A 138 -6.08 -8.37 8.84
N TYR A 139 -4.82 -8.05 8.50
CA TYR A 139 -3.77 -7.73 9.47
C TYR A 139 -4.01 -6.39 10.16
N LEU A 140 -4.47 -5.36 9.43
CA LEU A 140 -4.85 -4.06 10.01
C LEU A 140 -5.95 -4.18 11.08
N SER A 141 -6.74 -5.26 11.07
CA SER A 141 -7.76 -5.51 12.11
C SER A 141 -7.19 -5.71 13.51
N SER A 142 -5.88 -5.92 13.65
CA SER A 142 -5.21 -5.96 14.97
C SER A 142 -4.87 -4.56 15.52
N MET A 143 -5.00 -3.53 14.69
CA MET A 143 -4.75 -2.14 15.09
C MET A 143 -6.05 -1.33 15.14
N PHE A 144 -6.96 -1.57 14.21
CA PHE A 144 -8.20 -0.81 14.05
C PHE A 144 -9.42 -1.74 13.95
N SER A 145 -10.53 -1.30 14.50
CA SER A 145 -11.83 -1.90 14.21
C SER A 145 -12.28 -1.59 12.78
N LEU A 146 -13.14 -2.41 12.19
CA LEU A 146 -13.67 -2.15 10.85
C LEU A 146 -14.36 -0.77 10.76
N ARG A 147 -15.06 -0.36 11.81
CA ARG A 147 -15.70 0.98 11.86
C ARG A 147 -14.67 2.10 11.73
N GLN A 148 -13.52 2.00 12.42
CA GLN A 148 -12.43 2.98 12.28
C GLN A 148 -11.85 2.97 10.87
N MET A 149 -11.59 1.78 10.30
CA MET A 149 -11.07 1.66 8.93
C MET A 149 -12.00 2.31 7.90
N LEU A 150 -13.32 2.09 8.04
CA LEU A 150 -14.32 2.72 7.17
C LEU A 150 -14.37 4.24 7.37
N SER A 151 -14.17 4.75 8.59
CA SER A 151 -14.10 6.20 8.82
C SER A 151 -12.86 6.83 8.17
N PHE A 152 -11.71 6.14 8.14
CA PHE A 152 -10.53 6.60 7.39
C PHE A 152 -10.81 6.67 5.88
N TYR A 153 -11.53 5.69 5.35
CA TYR A 153 -11.95 5.71 3.95
C TYR A 153 -12.87 6.90 3.64
N GLU A 154 -13.89 7.15 4.47
CA GLU A 154 -14.80 8.30 4.31
C GLU A 154 -14.04 9.63 4.40
N GLU A 155 -13.14 9.77 5.38
CA GLU A 155 -12.33 10.97 5.60
C GLU A 155 -11.44 11.26 4.38
N LYS A 156 -10.78 10.22 3.82
CA LYS A 156 -9.86 10.40 2.70
C LYS A 156 -10.55 10.64 1.36
N TYR A 157 -11.58 9.88 1.06
CA TYR A 157 -12.20 9.85 -0.27
C TYR A 157 -13.52 10.61 -0.36
N HIS A 158 -14.07 11.09 0.77
CA HIS A 158 -15.39 11.71 0.84
C HIS A 158 -16.47 10.87 0.15
N ALA A 159 -16.37 9.55 0.30
CA ALA A 159 -17.17 8.56 -0.40
C ALA A 159 -17.91 7.63 0.58
N ASN A 160 -19.04 7.08 0.13
CA ASN A 160 -19.83 6.16 0.94
C ASN A 160 -19.06 4.84 1.20
N PRO A 161 -18.87 4.43 2.46
CA PRO A 161 -18.13 3.23 2.82
C PRO A 161 -18.83 1.91 2.51
N LEU A 162 -20.04 1.94 1.95
CA LEU A 162 -20.80 0.73 1.62
C LEU A 162 -20.07 -0.17 0.61
N MET A 163 -19.36 0.44 -0.36
CA MET A 163 -18.63 -0.33 -1.37
C MET A 163 -17.45 -1.10 -0.77
N PRO A 164 -16.52 -0.48 -0.03
CA PRO A 164 -15.48 -1.24 0.64
C PRO A 164 -16.04 -2.22 1.69
N LEU A 165 -17.10 -1.85 2.44
CA LEU A 165 -17.74 -2.76 3.38
C LEU A 165 -18.24 -4.06 2.72
N LYS A 166 -18.86 -3.97 1.56
CA LYS A 166 -19.28 -5.14 0.79
C LYS A 166 -18.09 -5.86 0.15
N GLY A 167 -17.14 -5.09 -0.35
CA GLY A 167 -15.95 -5.62 -1.03
C GLY A 167 -15.11 -6.53 -0.14
N ILE A 168 -14.88 -6.17 1.13
CA ILE A 168 -14.04 -6.97 2.04
C ILE A 168 -14.56 -8.37 2.34
N VAL A 169 -15.83 -8.65 2.08
CA VAL A 169 -16.46 -9.98 2.26
C VAL A 169 -16.86 -10.63 0.94
N PHE A 170 -16.49 -10.04 -0.19
CA PHE A 170 -16.69 -10.60 -1.52
C PHE A 170 -15.39 -11.24 -2.04
N PHE A 171 -15.36 -12.55 -2.20
CA PHE A 171 -14.13 -13.32 -2.44
C PHE A 171 -14.07 -14.04 -3.78
N ASP A 172 -15.11 -13.91 -4.60
CA ASP A 172 -15.27 -14.72 -5.83
C ASP A 172 -14.27 -14.30 -6.91
N ASP A 173 -13.94 -13.00 -6.99
CA ASP A 173 -13.05 -12.47 -8.02
C ASP A 173 -11.56 -12.47 -7.60
N ILE A 174 -11.24 -12.91 -6.38
CA ILE A 174 -9.88 -12.87 -5.87
C ILE A 174 -8.97 -13.85 -6.60
N ASN A 175 -7.86 -13.37 -7.13
CA ASN A 175 -6.78 -14.22 -7.65
C ASN A 175 -6.01 -14.88 -6.48
N LYS A 176 -6.53 -16.02 -6.00
CA LYS A 176 -5.93 -16.78 -4.90
C LYS A 176 -4.62 -17.51 -5.29
N ALA A 177 -4.29 -17.56 -6.59
CA ALA A 177 -3.04 -18.14 -7.06
C ALA A 177 -1.86 -17.16 -7.01
N ALA A 178 -2.13 -15.86 -6.84
CA ALA A 178 -1.07 -14.86 -6.73
C ALA A 178 -0.24 -15.10 -5.45
N PRO A 179 1.11 -15.09 -5.54
CA PRO A 179 1.96 -15.41 -4.42
C PRO A 179 1.91 -14.30 -3.34
N VAL A 180 1.78 -14.73 -2.09
CA VAL A 180 1.95 -13.87 -0.91
C VAL A 180 2.95 -14.53 0.01
N LYS A 181 4.09 -13.89 0.22
CA LYS A 181 5.14 -14.39 1.12
C LYS A 181 4.97 -13.74 2.49
N MET A 182 4.69 -14.54 3.51
CA MET A 182 4.58 -14.08 4.90
C MET A 182 5.97 -13.95 5.53
N THR A 183 6.14 -13.02 6.46
CA THR A 183 7.46 -12.77 7.11
C THR A 183 7.90 -13.95 7.97
N ASP A 184 6.97 -14.70 8.58
CA ASP A 184 7.28 -15.89 9.36
C ASP A 184 7.70 -17.11 8.52
N GLY A 185 7.80 -16.95 7.19
CA GLY A 185 8.20 -18.00 6.26
C GLY A 185 7.13 -19.08 6.00
N LYS A 186 5.97 -18.99 6.66
CA LYS A 186 4.88 -19.94 6.45
C LYS A 186 4.03 -19.59 5.24
N PRO A 187 3.42 -20.57 4.60
CA PRO A 187 2.49 -20.30 3.49
C PRO A 187 1.27 -19.55 4.01
N LEU A 188 0.77 -18.61 3.20
CA LEU A 188 -0.50 -17.93 3.47
C LEU A 188 -1.63 -18.96 3.56
N VAL A 189 -2.36 -18.96 4.67
CA VAL A 189 -3.57 -19.77 4.84
C VAL A 189 -4.79 -18.88 4.57
N TRP A 190 -5.26 -18.85 3.31
CA TRP A 190 -6.37 -17.99 2.88
C TRP A 190 -7.62 -18.11 3.79
N LYS A 191 -7.98 -19.33 4.20
CA LYS A 191 -9.13 -19.56 5.10
C LYS A 191 -9.05 -18.79 6.43
N LYS A 192 -7.85 -18.50 6.93
CA LYS A 192 -7.69 -17.66 8.13
C LYS A 192 -8.02 -16.20 7.82
N ILE A 193 -7.56 -15.71 6.68
CA ILE A 193 -7.85 -14.34 6.22
C ILE A 193 -9.34 -14.16 6.00
N GLU A 194 -9.97 -15.06 5.24
CA GLU A 194 -11.40 -15.06 4.97
C GLU A 194 -12.23 -15.06 6.27
N LYS A 195 -11.89 -15.97 7.21
CA LYS A 195 -12.54 -16.03 8.53
C LYS A 195 -12.41 -14.72 9.31
N ARG A 196 -11.24 -14.07 9.24
CA ARG A 196 -11.00 -12.79 9.90
C ARG A 196 -11.86 -11.68 9.30
N LEU A 197 -11.92 -11.55 7.98
CA LEU A 197 -12.71 -10.53 7.29
C LEU A 197 -14.21 -10.68 7.56
N LEU A 198 -14.72 -11.90 7.53
CA LEU A 198 -16.12 -12.20 7.91
C LEU A 198 -16.40 -11.88 9.40
N ALA A 199 -15.43 -12.10 10.28
CA ALA A 199 -15.57 -11.75 11.70
C ALA A 199 -15.55 -10.23 11.93
N MET A 200 -14.77 -9.49 11.14
CA MET A 200 -14.75 -8.02 11.16
C MET A 200 -16.12 -7.45 10.76
N GLU A 201 -16.73 -7.97 9.70
CA GLU A 201 -18.05 -7.54 9.23
C GLU A 201 -19.12 -7.80 10.29
N LYS A 202 -19.11 -8.97 10.94
CA LYS A 202 -20.05 -9.32 12.03
C LYS A 202 -19.82 -8.54 13.32
N SER A 203 -18.61 -8.05 13.57
CA SER A 203 -18.23 -7.35 14.80
C SER A 203 -17.46 -6.07 14.47
N PRO A 204 -18.10 -5.06 13.84
CA PRO A 204 -17.41 -3.92 13.23
C PRO A 204 -16.72 -2.99 14.24
N ASN A 205 -17.04 -3.08 15.51
CA ASN A 205 -16.42 -2.28 16.57
C ASN A 205 -15.23 -3.01 17.26
N LYS A 206 -14.99 -4.27 16.91
CA LYS A 206 -13.95 -5.08 17.55
C LYS A 206 -12.59 -4.83 16.89
N VAL A 207 -11.57 -4.61 17.72
CA VAL A 207 -10.16 -4.77 17.36
C VAL A 207 -9.77 -6.22 17.70
N PHE A 208 -9.12 -6.89 16.77
CA PHE A 208 -8.80 -8.31 16.91
C PHE A 208 -7.36 -8.51 17.39
N GLU A 209 -7.02 -9.69 17.88
CA GLU A 209 -5.63 -10.10 18.12
C GLU A 209 -4.89 -10.29 16.79
N SER A 210 -3.56 -10.26 16.81
CA SER A 210 -2.73 -10.55 15.64
C SER A 210 -3.07 -11.91 15.01
N LEU A 211 -2.89 -12.04 13.68
CA LEU A 211 -3.20 -13.25 12.91
C LEU A 211 -2.11 -14.32 13.07
#